data_c6aeef160373b06ea1bccac2f0692188
#
_entry.id   c6aeef160373b06ea1bccac2f0692188
#
_cell.length_a   1.000
_cell.length_b   1.000
_cell.length_c   1.000
_cell.angle_alpha   90.00
_cell.angle_beta   90.00
_cell.angle_gamma   90.00
#
_symmetry.space_group_name_H-M   'P 1'
#
loop_
_entity.id
_entity.type
_entity.pdbx_description
1 polymer ?
#
loop_
_entity_poly.entity_id
_entity_poly.type
_entity_poly.pdbx_seq_one_letter_code
_entity_poly.pdbx_strand_id
1 'polypeptide(L)'
;MKRIVAICVIIALLILSVCALAESFDLDAMTVDQLISLELDVQKKIYEQDPMAKCVLYPGTYIVGDDIDAGDYLIQCVSLMPDEKYVRLIHRDANGEHLEEPCLDTEEVCRIRFEEGQDLKILYGVVTIINR
;
A
#
# COMPACT_ATOMS: atom_id res chain seq x y z
N MET A 1 45.45 -30.10 2.97
CA MET A 1 44.30 -30.41 3.85
C MET A 1 43.86 -29.20 4.69
N LYS A 2 44.70 -28.51 5.46
CA LYS A 2 44.28 -27.39 6.33
C LYS A 2 43.60 -26.21 5.55
N ARG A 3 44.00 -25.90 4.33
CA ARG A 3 43.40 -24.83 3.50
C ARG A 3 42.01 -25.20 2.97
N ILE A 4 41.77 -26.46 2.65
CA ILE A 4 40.47 -26.93 2.14
C ILE A 4 39.44 -26.93 3.26
N VAL A 5 39.83 -27.33 4.47
CA VAL A 5 38.97 -27.31 5.66
C VAL A 5 38.59 -25.85 6.01
N ALA A 6 39.52 -24.89 5.92
CA ALA A 6 39.22 -23.48 6.15
C ALA A 6 38.22 -22.91 5.14
N ILE A 7 38.34 -23.24 3.87
CA ILE A 7 37.40 -22.82 2.82
C ILE A 7 36.01 -23.40 3.04
N CYS A 8 35.91 -24.68 3.39
CA CYS A 8 34.63 -25.32 3.70
C CYS A 8 33.93 -24.71 4.92
N VAL A 9 34.68 -24.30 5.95
CA VAL A 9 34.14 -23.64 7.14
C VAL A 9 33.64 -22.24 6.80
N ILE A 10 34.35 -21.48 5.96
CA ILE A 10 33.91 -20.14 5.51
C ILE A 10 32.63 -20.23 4.67
N ILE A 11 32.54 -21.20 3.75
CA ILE A 11 31.35 -21.42 2.94
C ILE A 11 30.15 -21.84 3.81
N ALA A 12 30.35 -22.73 4.80
CA ALA A 12 29.32 -23.14 5.72
C ALA A 12 28.81 -21.94 6.59
N LEU A 13 29.70 -21.07 7.05
CA LEU A 13 29.37 -19.86 7.79
C LEU A 13 28.62 -18.84 6.92
N LEU A 14 28.97 -18.71 5.65
CA LEU A 14 28.25 -17.84 4.69
C LEU A 14 26.83 -18.38 4.40
N ILE A 15 26.67 -19.68 4.25
CA ILE A 15 25.35 -20.29 4.04
C ILE A 15 24.47 -20.14 5.29
N LEU A 16 25.02 -20.31 6.49
CA LEU A 16 24.31 -20.10 7.75
C LEU A 16 23.90 -18.64 7.95
N SER A 17 24.72 -17.67 7.53
CA SER A 17 24.38 -16.26 7.65
C SER A 17 23.29 -15.83 6.64
N VAL A 18 23.23 -16.44 5.47
CA VAL A 18 22.15 -16.19 4.48
C VAL A 18 20.82 -16.81 4.94
N CYS A 19 20.85 -17.99 5.58
CA CYS A 19 19.64 -18.58 6.17
C CYS A 19 19.11 -17.83 7.39
N ALA A 20 19.98 -17.15 8.16
CA ALA A 20 19.57 -16.36 9.33
C ALA A 20 18.96 -14.99 8.96
N LEU A 21 19.16 -14.53 7.71
CA LEU A 21 18.55 -13.29 7.19
C LEU A 21 17.20 -13.50 6.48
N ALA A 22 16.79 -14.74 6.26
CA ALA A 22 15.42 -15.07 5.90
C ALA A 22 14.61 -15.15 7.20
N GLU A 23 14.30 -14.00 7.82
CA GLU A 23 13.13 -13.91 8.69
C GLU A 23 11.94 -14.32 7.81
N SER A 24 11.55 -15.58 7.90
CA SER A 24 10.31 -16.04 7.31
C SER A 24 9.20 -15.28 8.04
N PHE A 25 8.60 -14.31 7.38
CA PHE A 25 7.39 -13.68 7.87
C PHE A 25 6.37 -14.78 8.13
N ASP A 26 6.10 -15.06 9.39
CA ASP A 26 5.04 -15.98 9.78
C ASP A 26 3.70 -15.25 9.71
N LEU A 27 3.12 -15.24 8.50
CA LEU A 27 1.85 -14.58 8.24
C LEU A 27 0.71 -15.20 9.08
N ASP A 28 0.83 -16.49 9.43
CA ASP A 28 -0.18 -17.19 10.21
C ASP A 28 -0.20 -16.76 11.69
N ALA A 29 0.91 -16.21 12.18
CA ALA A 29 1.02 -15.67 13.53
C ALA A 29 0.59 -14.20 13.65
N MET A 30 0.32 -13.51 12.52
CA MET A 30 -0.03 -12.10 12.51
C MET A 30 -1.53 -11.88 12.76
N THR A 31 -1.86 -10.81 13.47
CA THR A 31 -3.25 -10.33 13.59
C THR A 31 -3.71 -9.68 12.29
N VAL A 32 -5.01 -9.54 12.08
CA VAL A 32 -5.59 -8.87 10.91
C VAL A 32 -5.05 -7.44 10.76
N ASP A 33 -4.94 -6.69 11.85
CA ASP A 33 -4.40 -5.32 11.81
C ASP A 33 -2.93 -5.28 11.39
N GLN A 34 -2.12 -6.26 11.83
CA GLN A 34 -0.73 -6.40 11.42
C GLN A 34 -0.61 -6.78 9.94
N LEU A 35 -1.48 -7.65 9.43
CA LEU A 35 -1.52 -8.02 8.02
C LEU A 35 -1.90 -6.82 7.13
N ILE A 36 -2.89 -6.03 7.53
CA ILE A 36 -3.28 -4.81 6.82
C ILE A 36 -2.12 -3.80 6.79
N SER A 37 -1.44 -3.60 7.93
CA SER A 37 -0.28 -2.71 8.00
C SER A 37 0.86 -3.18 7.10
N LEU A 38 1.17 -4.47 7.11
CA LEU A 38 2.20 -5.05 6.24
C LEU A 38 1.84 -4.90 4.76
N GLU A 39 0.58 -5.10 4.40
CA GLU A 39 0.12 -4.92 3.02
C GLU A 39 0.31 -3.47 2.54
N LEU A 40 -0.03 -2.49 3.38
CA LEU A 40 0.19 -1.08 3.07
C LEU A 40 1.68 -0.77 2.90
N ASP A 41 2.55 -1.29 3.75
CA ASP A 41 4.00 -1.10 3.64
C ASP A 41 4.57 -1.72 2.35
N VAL A 42 4.11 -2.92 1.98
CA VAL A 42 4.50 -3.58 0.72
C VAL A 42 4.04 -2.76 -0.48
N GLN A 43 2.81 -2.25 -0.47
CA GLN A 43 2.28 -1.43 -1.55
C GLN A 43 3.03 -0.10 -1.68
N LYS A 44 3.35 0.55 -0.56
CA LYS A 44 4.20 1.75 -0.54
C LYS A 44 5.56 1.47 -1.17
N LYS A 45 6.18 0.33 -0.86
CA LYS A 45 7.46 -0.08 -1.47
C LYS A 45 7.35 -0.36 -2.96
N ILE A 46 6.28 -0.99 -3.43
CA ILE A 46 6.02 -1.19 -4.86
C ILE A 46 5.90 0.16 -5.56
N TYR A 47 5.15 1.09 -4.97
CA TYR A 47 4.96 2.43 -5.49
C TYR A 47 6.26 3.26 -5.53
N GLU A 48 7.12 3.16 -4.51
CA GLU A 48 8.45 3.79 -4.50
C GLU A 48 9.35 3.27 -5.63
N GLN A 49 9.20 2.00 -6.02
CA GLN A 49 10.00 1.38 -7.09
C GLN A 49 9.42 1.62 -8.48
N ASP A 50 8.11 1.68 -8.59
CA ASP A 50 7.37 1.94 -9.83
C ASP A 50 6.17 2.86 -9.53
N PRO A 51 6.31 4.19 -9.70
CA PRO A 51 5.23 5.15 -9.45
C PRO A 51 3.99 4.95 -10.34
N MET A 52 4.11 4.15 -11.41
CA MET A 52 2.98 3.78 -12.27
C MET A 52 2.29 2.49 -11.80
N ALA A 53 2.82 1.83 -10.78
CA ALA A 53 2.18 0.65 -10.19
C ALA A 53 0.84 1.02 -9.55
N LYS A 54 -0.12 0.08 -9.66
CA LYS A 54 -1.40 0.21 -9.00
C LYS A 54 -1.24 0.01 -7.50
N CYS A 55 -1.69 0.98 -6.71
CA CYS A 55 -1.88 0.82 -5.27
C CYS A 55 -3.32 0.47 -4.96
N VAL A 56 -3.54 -0.47 -4.03
CA VAL A 56 -4.86 -0.81 -3.48
C VAL A 56 -5.01 -0.13 -2.14
N LEU A 57 -6.07 0.64 -1.97
CA LEU A 57 -6.37 1.34 -0.73
C LEU A 57 -7.68 0.80 -0.12
N TYR A 58 -7.63 0.50 1.16
CA TYR A 58 -8.75 0.02 1.96
C TYR A 58 -9.51 1.17 2.62
N PRO A 59 -10.70 0.92 3.21
CA PRO A 59 -11.38 1.94 4.00
C PRO A 59 -10.46 2.52 5.08
N GLY A 60 -10.32 3.85 5.07
CA GLY A 60 -9.40 4.56 5.96
C GLY A 60 -9.19 6.00 5.53
N THR A 61 -8.29 6.70 6.23
CA THR A 61 -7.86 8.05 5.88
C THR A 61 -6.37 8.01 5.52
N TYR A 62 -6.02 8.62 4.40
CA TYR A 62 -4.67 8.67 3.84
C TYR A 62 -4.24 10.12 3.69
N ILE A 63 -3.04 10.44 4.14
CA ILE A 63 -2.47 11.80 4.08
C ILE A 63 -1.56 11.89 2.87
N VAL A 64 -1.77 12.91 2.06
CA VAL A 64 -0.92 13.20 0.90
C VAL A 64 0.41 13.78 1.37
N GLY A 65 1.49 13.19 0.93
CA GLY A 65 2.86 13.46 1.38
C GLY A 65 3.40 12.41 2.36
N ASP A 66 2.50 11.74 3.12
CA ASP A 66 2.89 10.67 4.06
C ASP A 66 2.54 9.28 3.51
N ASP A 67 1.27 9.07 3.12
CA ASP A 67 0.74 7.78 2.68
C ASP A 67 0.61 7.68 1.16
N ILE A 68 0.36 8.80 0.49
CA ILE A 68 0.18 8.92 -0.96
C ILE A 68 0.99 10.11 -1.42
N ASP A 69 1.78 9.98 -2.49
CA ASP A 69 2.49 11.12 -3.06
C ASP A 69 1.51 12.12 -3.71
N ALA A 70 1.91 13.40 -3.76
CA ALA A 70 1.17 14.40 -4.52
C ALA A 70 1.22 14.09 -6.03
N GLY A 71 0.12 14.30 -6.74
CA GLY A 71 0.05 14.02 -8.18
C GLY A 71 -1.36 13.86 -8.71
N ASP A 72 -1.45 13.49 -9.98
CA ASP A 72 -2.71 13.19 -10.66
C ASP A 72 -2.99 11.68 -10.60
N TYR A 73 -4.15 11.29 -10.09
CA TYR A 73 -4.53 9.90 -9.91
C TYR A 73 -5.83 9.55 -10.62
N LEU A 74 -5.86 8.33 -11.16
CA LEU A 74 -7.11 7.64 -11.48
C LEU A 74 -7.46 6.71 -10.32
N ILE A 75 -8.69 6.81 -9.84
CA ILE A 75 -9.21 5.99 -8.75
C ILE A 75 -10.37 5.16 -9.28
N GLN A 76 -10.30 3.85 -9.06
CA GLN A 76 -11.31 2.89 -9.47
C GLN A 76 -11.75 2.05 -8.28
N CYS A 77 -13.07 1.85 -8.12
CA CYS A 77 -13.59 0.89 -7.16
C CYS A 77 -13.24 -0.55 -7.56
N VAL A 78 -12.70 -1.33 -6.63
CA VAL A 78 -12.35 -2.75 -6.81
C VAL A 78 -13.40 -3.65 -6.22
N SER A 79 -13.84 -3.32 -5.01
CA SER A 79 -14.87 -4.07 -4.30
C SER A 79 -15.64 -3.17 -3.34
N LEU A 80 -16.89 -3.52 -3.11
CA LEU A 80 -17.78 -2.84 -2.15
C LEU A 80 -17.89 -3.68 -0.89
N MET A 81 -18.14 -3.03 0.24
CA MET A 81 -18.57 -3.72 1.45
C MET A 81 -19.94 -4.35 1.28
N PRO A 82 -20.29 -5.39 2.05
CA PRO A 82 -21.64 -5.98 2.01
C PRO A 82 -22.72 -4.91 2.19
N ASP A 83 -23.78 -5.01 1.35
CA ASP A 83 -24.94 -4.11 1.33
C ASP A 83 -24.69 -2.68 0.86
N GLU A 84 -23.45 -2.33 0.46
CA GLU A 84 -23.12 -1.03 -0.12
C GLU A 84 -23.23 -1.04 -1.65
N LYS A 85 -23.62 0.10 -2.22
CA LYS A 85 -23.81 0.27 -3.67
C LYS A 85 -22.66 1.03 -4.33
N TYR A 86 -21.88 1.76 -3.54
CA TYR A 86 -20.76 2.58 -4.02
C TYR A 86 -19.71 2.74 -2.92
N VAL A 87 -18.49 2.94 -3.32
CA VAL A 87 -17.44 3.48 -2.46
C VAL A 87 -17.57 5.00 -2.42
N ARG A 88 -17.45 5.59 -1.24
CA ARG A 88 -17.48 7.04 -1.05
C ARG A 88 -16.09 7.53 -0.74
N LEU A 89 -15.62 8.48 -1.54
CA LEU A 89 -14.35 9.15 -1.36
C LEU A 89 -14.61 10.55 -0.82
N ILE A 90 -13.93 10.93 0.24
CA ILE A 90 -13.98 12.28 0.80
C ILE A 90 -12.58 12.86 0.69
N HIS A 91 -12.40 13.81 -0.23
CA HIS A 91 -11.17 14.53 -0.46
C HIS A 91 -11.23 15.91 0.21
N ARG A 92 -10.23 16.24 1.02
CA ARG A 92 -10.16 17.48 1.78
C ARG A 92 -8.84 18.19 1.56
N ASP A 93 -8.85 19.51 1.71
CA ASP A 93 -7.65 20.33 1.72
C ASP A 93 -6.87 20.18 3.05
N ALA A 94 -5.69 20.82 3.11
CA ALA A 94 -4.83 20.81 4.31
C ALA A 94 -5.48 21.47 5.55
N ASN A 95 -6.58 22.23 5.38
CA ASN A 95 -7.34 22.84 6.48
C ASN A 95 -8.53 21.96 6.91
N GLY A 96 -8.76 20.83 6.22
CA GLY A 96 -9.87 19.91 6.46
C GLY A 96 -11.17 20.32 5.75
N GLU A 97 -11.13 21.30 4.84
CA GLU A 97 -12.30 21.69 4.03
C GLU A 97 -12.52 20.67 2.90
N HIS A 98 -13.78 20.36 2.64
CA HIS A 98 -14.15 19.44 1.57
C HIS A 98 -13.85 20.06 0.20
N LEU A 99 -13.04 19.36 -0.61
CA LEU A 99 -12.79 19.71 -2.01
C LEU A 99 -13.78 19.00 -2.93
N GLU A 100 -13.90 17.68 -2.79
CA GLU A 100 -14.79 16.85 -3.59
C GLU A 100 -15.16 15.56 -2.85
N GLU A 101 -16.27 14.96 -3.26
CA GLU A 101 -16.81 13.76 -2.63
C GLU A 101 -17.42 12.81 -3.68
N PRO A 102 -16.61 12.21 -4.56
CA PRO A 102 -17.12 11.26 -5.54
C PRO A 102 -17.61 9.97 -4.88
N CYS A 103 -18.69 9.42 -5.45
CA CYS A 103 -19.18 8.08 -5.15
C CYS A 103 -18.97 7.23 -6.40
N LEU A 104 -18.29 6.08 -6.26
CA LEU A 104 -17.93 5.21 -7.37
C LEU A 104 -18.55 3.84 -7.21
N ASP A 105 -19.22 3.34 -8.23
CA ASP A 105 -19.52 1.91 -8.34
C ASP A 105 -18.33 1.13 -8.92
N THR A 106 -18.46 -0.17 -9.12
CA THR A 106 -17.37 -1.04 -9.58
C THR A 106 -16.97 -0.80 -11.05
N GLU A 107 -17.72 -0.02 -11.81
CA GLU A 107 -17.45 0.28 -13.23
C GLU A 107 -16.90 1.71 -13.41
N GLU A 108 -17.05 2.55 -12.41
CA GLU A 108 -16.69 3.96 -12.47
C GLU A 108 -15.24 4.22 -12.11
N VAL A 109 -14.69 5.25 -12.77
CA VAL A 109 -13.34 5.78 -12.52
C VAL A 109 -13.44 7.29 -12.34
N CYS A 110 -12.84 7.82 -11.28
CA CYS A 110 -12.68 9.26 -11.14
C CYS A 110 -11.20 9.67 -11.25
N ARG A 111 -10.98 10.93 -11.54
CA ARG A 111 -9.66 11.55 -11.51
C ARG A 111 -9.62 12.54 -10.37
N ILE A 112 -8.63 12.41 -9.50
CA ILE A 112 -8.36 13.34 -8.42
C ILE A 112 -6.92 13.81 -8.52
N ARG A 113 -6.68 15.10 -8.34
CA ARG A 113 -5.36 15.66 -8.15
C ARG A 113 -5.12 15.88 -6.66
N PHE A 114 -4.06 15.26 -6.15
CA PHE A 114 -3.63 15.41 -4.77
C PHE A 114 -2.49 16.40 -4.63
N GLU A 115 -2.57 17.23 -3.60
CA GLU A 115 -1.52 18.17 -3.20
C GLU A 115 -1.07 17.85 -1.77
N GLU A 116 0.17 18.22 -1.43
CA GLU A 116 0.74 18.02 -0.10
C GLU A 116 -0.18 18.50 1.02
N GLY A 117 -0.33 17.69 2.06
CA GLY A 117 -1.12 17.99 3.25
C GLY A 117 -2.63 17.77 3.11
N GLN A 118 -3.13 17.42 1.92
CA GLN A 118 -4.51 17.00 1.72
C GLN A 118 -4.77 15.63 2.31
N ASP A 119 -6.03 15.26 2.51
CA ASP A 119 -6.41 13.91 2.90
C ASP A 119 -7.43 13.28 1.94
N LEU A 120 -7.36 11.96 1.82
CA LEU A 120 -8.36 11.13 1.16
C LEU A 120 -8.92 10.14 2.17
N LYS A 121 -10.22 10.23 2.45
CA LYS A 121 -10.94 9.24 3.24
C LYS A 121 -11.77 8.34 2.35
N ILE A 122 -11.59 7.04 2.52
CA ILE A 122 -12.28 5.99 1.76
C ILE A 122 -13.28 5.29 2.68
N LEU A 123 -14.52 5.20 2.23
CA LEU A 123 -15.62 4.56 2.96
C LEU A 123 -16.31 3.54 2.06
N TYR A 124 -16.76 2.44 2.64
CA TYR A 124 -17.68 1.45 2.07
C TYR A 124 -17.10 0.55 0.96
N GLY A 125 -15.79 0.56 0.75
CA GLY A 125 -15.19 -0.32 -0.24
C GLY A 125 -13.69 -0.15 -0.40
N VAL A 126 -13.12 -0.87 -1.35
CA VAL A 126 -11.70 -0.91 -1.68
C VAL A 126 -11.51 -0.26 -3.04
N VAL A 127 -10.49 0.58 -3.17
CA VAL A 127 -10.16 1.24 -4.43
C VAL A 127 -8.72 0.94 -4.87
N THR A 128 -8.46 1.00 -6.17
CA THR A 128 -7.11 1.13 -6.70
C THR A 128 -6.86 2.58 -7.09
N ILE A 129 -5.64 3.05 -6.84
CA ILE A 129 -5.15 4.32 -7.35
C ILE A 129 -3.99 4.07 -8.32
N ILE A 130 -3.95 4.85 -9.39
CA ILE A 130 -2.90 4.79 -10.41
C ILE A 130 -2.40 6.22 -10.61
N ASN A 131 -1.11 6.45 -10.35
CA ASN A 131 -0.45 7.71 -10.67
C ASN A 131 -0.34 7.88 -12.21
N ARG A 132 -0.47 9.12 -12.71
CA ARG A 132 -0.35 9.44 -14.14
C ARG A 132 0.66 10.55 -14.39
#